data_eba4a7f117fd7eee465ddeeb789f4c62
#
_entry.id   eba4a7f117fd7eee465ddeeb789f4c62
#
_cell.length_a   1.000
_cell.length_b   1.000
_cell.length_c   1.000
_cell.angle_alpha   90.00
_cell.angle_beta   90.00
_cell.angle_gamma   90.00
#
_symmetry.space_group_name_H-M   'P 1'
#
loop_
_entity.id
_entity.type
_entity.pdbx_description
1 polymer ?
#
loop_
_entity_poly.entity_id
_entity_poly.type
_entity_poly.pdbx_seq_one_letter_code
_entity_poly.pdbx_strand_id
1 'polypeptide(L)'
;VRKSRANTRSTILEAAYRLFRQKGFARVNVDEIAAAAKLTKRTLYDNFESKDKLLEEVLAQQHELAYAAFQTFGKKLLGKPESIIETYFGELQRWSATPRWSGSGFTRLVIELADLPGHPARKLGRKHKALLESHLAEVLKTAGASAPSERARQIWLLTEGAMVLMLIHGDRDYFRAAAEAAKVLLASDRDA
;
A
#
# COMPACT_ATOMS: atom_id res chain seq x y z
N VAL A 1 -33.84 -13.64 2.71
CA VAL A 1 -33.32 -12.85 3.85
C VAL A 1 -32.76 -11.56 3.31
N ARG A 2 -33.39 -10.41 3.67
CA ARG A 2 -32.94 -9.07 3.25
C ARG A 2 -31.62 -8.77 3.98
N LYS A 3 -30.51 -8.72 3.25
CA LYS A 3 -29.20 -8.33 3.81
C LYS A 3 -29.32 -6.95 4.47
N SER A 4 -28.71 -6.78 5.65
CA SER A 4 -28.63 -5.45 6.27
C SER A 4 -27.89 -4.47 5.35
N ARG A 5 -28.19 -3.16 5.43
CA ARG A 5 -27.52 -2.14 4.62
C ARG A 5 -25.99 -2.17 4.83
N ALA A 6 -25.52 -2.42 6.05
CA ALA A 6 -24.11 -2.57 6.37
C ALA A 6 -23.48 -3.76 5.61
N ASN A 7 -24.17 -4.91 5.56
CA ASN A 7 -23.67 -6.08 4.85
C ASN A 7 -23.66 -5.89 3.33
N THR A 8 -24.65 -5.16 2.77
CA THR A 8 -24.68 -4.78 1.35
C THR A 8 -23.49 -3.89 1.00
N ARG A 9 -23.22 -2.89 1.85
CA ARG A 9 -22.12 -1.95 1.67
C ARG A 9 -20.73 -2.63 1.70
N SER A 10 -20.50 -3.53 2.66
CA SER A 10 -19.27 -4.35 2.72
C SER A 10 -19.10 -5.20 1.46
N THR A 11 -20.16 -5.85 0.98
CA THR A 11 -20.12 -6.66 -0.25
C THR A 11 -19.71 -5.82 -1.48
N ILE A 12 -20.20 -4.57 -1.58
CA ILE A 12 -19.82 -3.67 -2.68
C ILE A 12 -18.36 -3.26 -2.57
N LEU A 13 -17.89 -2.86 -1.36
CA LEU A 13 -16.51 -2.47 -1.12
C LEU A 13 -15.52 -3.60 -1.47
N GLU A 14 -15.81 -4.83 -1.06
CA GLU A 14 -14.98 -6.01 -1.37
C GLU A 14 -14.93 -6.30 -2.89
N ALA A 15 -16.08 -6.23 -3.56
CA ALA A 15 -16.15 -6.43 -5.01
C ALA A 15 -15.38 -5.34 -5.77
N ALA A 16 -15.55 -4.07 -5.38
CA ALA A 16 -14.86 -2.93 -5.95
C ALA A 16 -13.34 -3.02 -5.74
N TYR A 17 -12.88 -3.31 -4.50
CA TYR A 17 -11.48 -3.49 -4.20
C TYR A 17 -10.80 -4.55 -5.07
N ARG A 18 -11.44 -5.72 -5.18
CA ARG A 18 -10.93 -6.82 -6.01
C ARG A 18 -10.79 -6.40 -7.48
N LEU A 19 -11.82 -5.76 -8.04
CA LEU A 19 -11.83 -5.31 -9.43
C LEU A 19 -10.80 -4.20 -9.69
N PHE A 20 -10.73 -3.19 -8.82
CA PHE A 20 -9.74 -2.11 -8.92
C PHE A 20 -8.31 -2.64 -8.85
N ARG A 21 -8.06 -3.63 -8.00
CA ARG A 21 -6.74 -4.29 -7.97
C ARG A 21 -6.40 -5.07 -9.22
N GLN A 22 -7.38 -5.75 -9.80
CA GLN A 22 -7.15 -6.60 -10.98
C GLN A 22 -7.02 -5.80 -12.28
N LYS A 23 -7.90 -4.82 -12.47
CA LYS A 23 -8.07 -4.11 -13.75
C LYS A 23 -7.59 -2.66 -13.73
N GLY A 24 -7.38 -2.05 -12.57
CA GLY A 24 -7.22 -0.61 -12.39
C GLY A 24 -8.56 0.10 -12.22
N PHE A 25 -8.51 1.33 -11.67
CA PHE A 25 -9.72 2.10 -11.37
C PHE A 25 -10.43 2.59 -12.63
N ALA A 26 -9.70 3.14 -13.59
CA ALA A 26 -10.28 3.73 -14.80
C ALA A 26 -11.04 2.70 -15.65
N ARG A 27 -10.52 1.48 -15.73
CA ARG A 27 -11.06 0.39 -16.56
C ARG A 27 -12.30 -0.29 -16.00
N VAL A 28 -12.57 -0.14 -14.69
CA VAL A 28 -13.71 -0.79 -14.04
C VAL A 28 -14.92 0.13 -14.10
N ASN A 29 -16.04 -0.37 -14.63
CA ASN A 29 -17.30 0.36 -14.62
C ASN A 29 -18.21 -0.10 -13.45
N VAL A 30 -19.23 0.69 -13.18
CA VAL A 30 -20.16 0.46 -12.05
C VAL A 30 -20.98 -0.81 -12.25
N ASP A 31 -21.31 -1.16 -13.49
CA ASP A 31 -22.09 -2.35 -13.81
C ASP A 31 -21.30 -3.63 -13.50
N GLU A 32 -19.97 -3.62 -13.77
CA GLU A 32 -19.09 -4.72 -13.39
C GLU A 32 -19.02 -4.89 -11.86
N ILE A 33 -18.97 -3.78 -11.11
CA ILE A 33 -18.95 -3.84 -9.64
C ILE A 33 -20.26 -4.39 -9.11
N ALA A 34 -21.39 -3.91 -9.62
CA ALA A 34 -22.72 -4.38 -9.23
C ALA A 34 -22.88 -5.89 -9.53
N ALA A 35 -22.51 -6.33 -10.71
CA ALA A 35 -22.53 -7.75 -11.10
C ALA A 35 -21.63 -8.61 -10.19
N ALA A 36 -20.40 -8.16 -9.91
CA ALA A 36 -19.46 -8.86 -9.03
C ALA A 36 -19.96 -8.94 -7.58
N ALA A 37 -20.72 -7.94 -7.12
CA ALA A 37 -21.36 -7.91 -5.82
C ALA A 37 -22.69 -8.70 -5.78
N LYS A 38 -23.17 -9.20 -6.93
CA LYS A 38 -24.48 -9.82 -7.13
C LYS A 38 -25.64 -8.89 -6.71
N LEU A 39 -25.55 -7.63 -7.12
CA LEU A 39 -26.51 -6.56 -6.84
C LEU A 39 -26.89 -5.84 -8.13
N THR A 40 -27.92 -4.98 -8.04
CA THR A 40 -28.28 -4.08 -9.14
C THR A 40 -27.45 -2.79 -9.09
N LYS A 41 -27.28 -2.14 -10.24
CA LYS A 41 -26.67 -0.80 -10.34
C LYS A 41 -27.40 0.22 -9.44
N ARG A 42 -28.73 0.14 -9.36
CA ARG A 42 -29.55 0.96 -8.45
C ARG A 42 -29.13 0.76 -7.00
N THR A 43 -29.01 -0.49 -6.56
CA THR A 43 -28.58 -0.80 -5.18
C THR A 43 -27.19 -0.25 -4.89
N LEU A 44 -26.28 -0.24 -5.87
CA LEU A 44 -24.96 0.36 -5.71
C LEU A 44 -25.07 1.87 -5.48
N TYR A 45 -25.84 2.59 -6.31
CA TYR A 45 -26.05 4.04 -6.17
C TYR A 45 -26.86 4.43 -4.94
N ASP A 46 -27.72 3.55 -4.42
CA ASP A 46 -28.39 3.74 -3.14
C ASP A 46 -27.40 3.70 -1.95
N ASN A 47 -26.19 3.15 -2.15
CA ASN A 47 -25.14 3.03 -1.13
C ASN A 47 -23.96 3.99 -1.34
N PHE A 48 -23.63 4.32 -2.58
CA PHE A 48 -22.48 5.18 -2.94
C PHE A 48 -22.90 6.18 -4.00
N GLU A 49 -22.66 7.44 -3.72
CA GLU A 49 -23.07 8.58 -4.56
C GLU A 49 -22.42 8.55 -5.96
N SER A 50 -21.15 8.07 -6.02
CA SER A 50 -20.39 7.97 -7.25
C SER A 50 -19.35 6.84 -7.17
N LYS A 51 -18.74 6.50 -8.33
CA LYS A 51 -17.60 5.57 -8.40
C LYS A 51 -16.39 6.12 -7.61
N ASP A 52 -16.17 7.45 -7.64
CA ASP A 52 -15.08 8.09 -6.93
C ASP A 52 -15.28 8.03 -5.40
N LYS A 53 -16.53 8.22 -4.93
CA LYS A 53 -16.85 8.03 -3.51
C LYS A 53 -16.69 6.58 -3.07
N LEU A 54 -17.09 5.63 -3.91
CA LEU A 54 -16.83 4.21 -3.66
C LEU A 54 -15.31 3.94 -3.56
N LEU A 55 -14.51 4.50 -4.47
CA LEU A 55 -13.05 4.37 -4.43
C LEU A 55 -12.46 4.96 -3.15
N GLU A 56 -12.89 6.16 -2.76
CA GLU A 56 -12.44 6.83 -1.54
C GLU A 56 -12.65 5.93 -0.32
N GLU A 57 -13.83 5.30 -0.20
CA GLU A 57 -14.14 4.41 0.91
C GLU A 57 -13.38 3.07 0.85
N VAL A 58 -13.22 2.51 -0.35
CA VAL A 58 -12.35 1.33 -0.56
C VAL A 58 -10.95 1.63 -0.05
N LEU A 59 -10.38 2.78 -0.41
CA LEU A 59 -9.04 3.16 0.02
C LEU A 59 -8.95 3.44 1.52
N ALA A 60 -9.98 4.07 2.10
CA ALA A 60 -10.02 4.30 3.54
C ALA A 60 -10.00 2.98 4.31
N GLN A 61 -10.81 2.01 3.91
CA GLN A 61 -10.80 0.68 4.50
C GLN A 61 -9.46 -0.03 4.32
N GLN A 62 -8.88 0.03 3.12
CA GLN A 62 -7.59 -0.59 2.85
C GLN A 62 -6.43 0.10 3.59
N HIS A 63 -6.53 1.41 3.81
CA HIS A 63 -5.58 2.15 4.63
C HIS A 63 -5.54 1.60 6.06
N GLU A 64 -6.69 1.48 6.71
CA GLU A 64 -6.78 0.96 8.08
C GLU A 64 -6.21 -0.46 8.19
N LEU A 65 -6.59 -1.35 7.26
CA LEU A 65 -6.10 -2.73 7.23
C LEU A 65 -4.58 -2.80 7.00
N ALA A 66 -4.07 -2.07 6.02
CA ALA A 66 -2.65 -2.07 5.69
C ALA A 66 -1.82 -1.42 6.79
N TYR A 67 -2.31 -0.34 7.42
CA TYR A 67 -1.62 0.33 8.51
C TYR A 67 -1.56 -0.54 9.77
N ALA A 68 -2.65 -1.19 10.13
CA ALA A 68 -2.68 -2.14 11.25
C ALA A 68 -1.72 -3.32 11.02
N ALA A 69 -1.69 -3.85 9.80
CA ALA A 69 -0.75 -4.91 9.42
C ALA A 69 0.71 -4.43 9.51
N PHE A 70 0.99 -3.21 9.05
CA PHE A 70 2.33 -2.60 9.10
C PHE A 70 2.77 -2.32 10.54
N GLN A 71 1.89 -1.83 11.40
CA GLN A 71 2.17 -1.65 12.83
C GLN A 71 2.48 -3.00 13.51
N THR A 72 1.72 -4.04 13.18
CA THR A 72 1.94 -5.39 13.72
C THR A 72 3.29 -5.93 13.24
N PHE A 73 3.62 -5.69 11.98
CA PHE A 73 4.92 -6.05 11.42
C PHE A 73 6.05 -5.23 12.06
N GLY A 74 5.86 -3.93 12.29
CA GLY A 74 6.82 -3.06 12.96
C GLY A 74 7.30 -3.60 14.32
N LYS A 75 6.42 -4.32 15.05
CA LYS A 75 6.79 -4.97 16.32
C LYS A 75 7.82 -6.12 16.15
N LYS A 76 8.00 -6.61 14.93
CA LYS A 76 9.03 -7.62 14.60
C LYS A 76 10.35 -6.98 14.16
N LEU A 77 10.35 -5.70 13.86
CA LEU A 77 11.53 -4.93 13.45
C LEU A 77 12.32 -4.53 14.70
N LEU A 78 13.05 -5.47 15.26
CA LEU A 78 13.82 -5.32 16.49
C LEU A 78 15.32 -5.52 16.22
N GLY A 79 16.14 -4.97 17.10
CA GLY A 79 17.59 -5.12 17.06
C GLY A 79 18.29 -3.95 16.38
N LYS A 80 19.46 -4.21 15.82
CA LYS A 80 20.25 -3.19 15.13
C LYS A 80 19.60 -2.78 13.81
N PRO A 81 19.86 -1.55 13.31
CA PRO A 81 19.27 -1.06 12.08
C PRO A 81 19.41 -2.01 10.87
N GLU A 82 20.56 -2.69 10.75
CA GLU A 82 20.82 -3.63 9.65
C GLU A 82 19.87 -4.85 9.69
N SER A 83 19.67 -5.41 10.89
CA SER A 83 18.73 -6.55 11.08
C SER A 83 17.29 -6.15 10.78
N ILE A 84 16.93 -4.90 11.08
CA ILE A 84 15.64 -4.33 10.73
C ILE A 84 15.47 -4.28 9.22
N ILE A 85 16.49 -3.82 8.48
CA ILE A 85 16.48 -3.75 7.02
C ILE A 85 16.33 -5.14 6.39
N GLU A 86 17.09 -6.12 6.88
CA GLU A 86 16.97 -7.50 6.39
C GLU A 86 15.56 -8.06 6.59
N THR A 87 15.01 -7.86 7.78
CA THR A 87 13.65 -8.31 8.09
C THR A 87 12.61 -7.59 7.23
N TYR A 88 12.75 -6.27 7.07
CA TYR A 88 11.83 -5.43 6.30
C TYR A 88 11.79 -5.83 4.82
N PHE A 89 12.92 -5.87 4.14
CA PHE A 89 12.98 -6.24 2.72
C PHE A 89 12.70 -7.73 2.49
N GLY A 90 13.06 -8.61 3.44
CA GLY A 90 12.69 -10.01 3.41
C GLY A 90 11.18 -10.22 3.44
N GLU A 91 10.41 -9.44 4.21
CA GLU A 91 8.95 -9.48 4.20
C GLU A 91 8.37 -8.94 2.89
N LEU A 92 8.92 -7.88 2.34
CA LEU A 92 8.50 -7.36 1.02
C LEU A 92 8.72 -8.40 -0.08
N GLN A 93 9.85 -9.09 -0.07
CA GLN A 93 10.14 -10.17 -1.01
C GLN A 93 9.14 -11.33 -0.86
N ARG A 94 8.84 -11.76 0.37
CA ARG A 94 7.82 -12.78 0.65
C ARG A 94 6.44 -12.34 0.18
N TRP A 95 6.04 -11.10 0.48
CA TRP A 95 4.78 -10.54 0.03
C TRP A 95 4.68 -10.49 -1.50
N SER A 96 5.77 -10.14 -2.19
CA SER A 96 5.82 -10.12 -3.65
C SER A 96 5.70 -11.52 -4.29
N ALA A 97 5.93 -12.57 -3.51
CA ALA A 97 5.78 -13.96 -3.96
C ALA A 97 4.33 -14.47 -3.89
N THR A 98 3.42 -13.70 -3.28
CA THR A 98 2.01 -14.12 -3.19
C THR A 98 1.34 -14.18 -4.57
N PRO A 99 0.43 -15.14 -4.79
CA PRO A 99 -0.26 -15.27 -6.07
C PRO A 99 -0.96 -13.98 -6.48
N ARG A 100 -0.83 -13.60 -7.75
CA ARG A 100 -1.43 -12.39 -8.33
C ARG A 100 -0.97 -11.09 -7.67
N TRP A 101 0.22 -11.08 -7.07
CA TRP A 101 0.82 -9.84 -6.59
C TRP A 101 0.94 -8.82 -7.72
N SER A 102 0.58 -7.58 -7.44
CA SER A 102 0.52 -6.51 -8.44
C SER A 102 1.04 -5.18 -7.90
N GLY A 103 1.98 -5.24 -6.95
CA GLY A 103 2.54 -4.06 -6.31
C GLY A 103 1.62 -3.43 -5.25
N SER A 104 2.00 -2.26 -4.80
CA SER A 104 1.19 -1.46 -3.89
C SER A 104 -0.04 -0.90 -4.61
N GLY A 105 -1.23 -1.24 -4.11
CA GLY A 105 -2.48 -0.71 -4.64
C GLY A 105 -2.58 0.82 -4.55
N PHE A 106 -2.04 1.41 -3.49
CA PHE A 106 -2.01 2.87 -3.32
C PHE A 106 -1.08 3.55 -4.32
N THR A 107 0.12 3.00 -4.57
CA THR A 107 1.05 3.53 -5.55
C THR A 107 0.47 3.47 -6.95
N ARG A 108 -0.06 2.31 -7.35
CA ARG A 108 -0.70 2.13 -8.66
C ARG A 108 -1.83 3.11 -8.90
N LEU A 109 -2.72 3.25 -7.92
CA LEU A 109 -3.85 4.16 -8.02
C LEU A 109 -3.43 5.62 -8.13
N VAL A 110 -2.46 6.07 -7.33
CA VAL A 110 -1.97 7.45 -7.39
C VAL A 110 -1.33 7.74 -8.75
N ILE A 111 -0.63 6.77 -9.34
CA ILE A 111 -0.07 6.89 -10.70
C ILE A 111 -1.20 6.95 -11.75
N GLU A 112 -2.21 6.09 -11.64
CA GLU A 112 -3.36 6.07 -12.55
C GLU A 112 -4.17 7.38 -12.52
N LEU A 113 -4.17 8.09 -11.38
CA LEU A 113 -4.84 9.38 -11.20
C LEU A 113 -3.86 10.57 -11.26
N ALA A 114 -2.70 10.40 -11.90
CA ALA A 114 -1.65 11.42 -11.89
C ALA A 114 -2.08 12.74 -12.55
N ASP A 115 -2.93 12.66 -13.57
CA ASP A 115 -3.53 13.78 -14.28
C ASP A 115 -4.68 14.47 -13.53
N LEU A 116 -5.13 13.90 -12.40
CA LEU A 116 -6.20 14.44 -11.54
C LEU A 116 -5.67 14.87 -10.17
N PRO A 117 -4.87 15.96 -10.05
CA PRO A 117 -4.16 16.35 -8.82
C PRO A 117 -5.08 16.61 -7.63
N GLY A 118 -6.32 17.06 -7.87
CA GLY A 118 -7.33 17.33 -6.84
C GLY A 118 -8.15 16.11 -6.40
N HIS A 119 -7.95 14.94 -7.03
CA HIS A 119 -8.79 13.78 -6.74
C HIS A 119 -8.63 13.30 -5.28
N PRO A 120 -9.73 13.06 -4.52
CA PRO A 120 -9.67 12.70 -3.09
C PRO A 120 -8.81 11.47 -2.81
N ALA A 121 -8.83 10.48 -3.69
CA ALA A 121 -8.02 9.26 -3.57
C ALA A 121 -6.50 9.55 -3.54
N ARG A 122 -6.02 10.58 -4.24
CA ARG A 122 -4.60 11.00 -4.18
C ARG A 122 -4.23 11.57 -2.82
N LYS A 123 -5.14 12.34 -2.19
CA LYS A 123 -4.94 12.85 -0.84
C LYS A 123 -4.81 11.70 0.17
N LEU A 124 -5.67 10.69 0.02
CA LEU A 124 -5.64 9.51 0.88
C LEU A 124 -4.38 8.67 0.65
N GLY A 125 -3.95 8.49 -0.61
CA GLY A 125 -2.69 7.82 -0.95
C GLY A 125 -1.47 8.51 -0.33
N ARG A 126 -1.43 9.85 -0.39
CA ARG A 126 -0.39 10.66 0.25
C ARG A 126 -0.37 10.44 1.77
N LYS A 127 -1.54 10.52 2.42
CA LYS A 127 -1.67 10.26 3.87
C LYS A 127 -1.17 8.86 4.23
N HIS A 128 -1.57 7.86 3.46
CA HIS A 128 -1.16 6.47 3.69
C HIS A 128 0.37 6.33 3.64
N LYS A 129 1.00 6.84 2.58
CA LYS A 129 2.46 6.74 2.41
C LYS A 129 3.22 7.50 3.50
N ALA A 130 2.78 8.71 3.85
CA ALA A 130 3.39 9.50 4.90
C ALA A 130 3.34 8.80 6.28
N LEU A 131 2.24 8.13 6.61
CA LEU A 131 2.13 7.38 7.87
C LEU A 131 3.06 6.16 7.91
N LEU A 132 3.22 5.44 6.80
CA LEU A 132 4.15 4.31 6.72
C LEU A 132 5.61 4.79 6.83
N GLU A 133 5.98 5.87 6.15
CA GLU A 133 7.31 6.49 6.25
C GLU A 133 7.60 6.94 7.69
N SER A 134 6.65 7.63 8.33
CA SER A 134 6.80 8.07 9.73
C SER A 134 6.95 6.90 10.70
N HIS A 135 6.19 5.82 10.49
CA HIS A 135 6.31 4.64 11.34
C HIS A 135 7.68 3.95 11.18
N LEU A 136 8.20 3.88 9.96
CA LEU A 136 9.55 3.37 9.72
C LEU A 136 10.61 4.26 10.42
N ALA A 137 10.43 5.59 10.38
CA ALA A 137 11.31 6.51 11.08
C ALA A 137 11.34 6.27 12.61
N GLU A 138 10.19 6.02 13.23
CA GLU A 138 10.12 5.69 14.67
C GLU A 138 10.79 4.33 14.98
N VAL A 139 10.64 3.34 14.11
CA VAL A 139 11.34 2.05 14.26
C VAL A 139 12.85 2.26 14.21
N LEU A 140 13.35 2.99 13.22
CA LEU A 140 14.79 3.29 13.07
C LEU A 140 15.34 4.12 14.23
N LYS A 141 14.56 5.10 14.70
CA LYS A 141 14.91 5.90 15.88
C LYS A 141 15.06 5.03 17.13
N THR A 142 14.13 4.11 17.36
CA THR A 142 14.17 3.17 18.48
C THR A 142 15.39 2.24 18.39
N ALA A 143 15.82 1.91 17.18
CA ALA A 143 17.01 1.11 16.91
C ALA A 143 18.35 1.90 17.02
N GLY A 144 18.29 3.20 17.30
CA GLY A 144 19.46 4.06 17.44
C GLY A 144 20.07 4.53 16.14
N ALA A 145 19.33 4.52 15.03
CA ALA A 145 19.80 5.11 13.78
C ALA A 145 19.92 6.63 13.91
N SER A 146 20.98 7.21 13.33
CA SER A 146 21.10 8.66 13.18
C SER A 146 20.15 9.16 12.08
N ALA A 147 19.71 10.44 12.14
CA ALA A 147 18.83 11.05 11.17
C ALA A 147 17.64 10.15 10.74
N PRO A 148 16.86 9.53 11.67
CA PRO A 148 15.94 8.44 11.37
C PRO A 148 14.84 8.81 10.35
N SER A 149 14.39 10.07 10.32
CA SER A 149 13.41 10.55 9.34
C SER A 149 13.97 10.61 7.92
N GLU A 150 15.23 11.03 7.77
CA GLU A 150 15.90 11.06 6.48
C GLU A 150 16.18 9.64 5.98
N ARG A 151 16.68 8.77 6.85
CA ARG A 151 16.92 7.35 6.53
C ARG A 151 15.63 6.62 6.16
N ALA A 152 14.55 6.86 6.88
CA ALA A 152 13.24 6.31 6.52
C ALA A 152 12.80 6.74 5.13
N ARG A 153 12.97 8.01 4.76
CA ARG A 153 12.67 8.51 3.42
C ARG A 153 13.52 7.86 2.34
N GLN A 154 14.83 7.71 2.57
CA GLN A 154 15.74 7.05 1.64
C GLN A 154 15.37 5.57 1.45
N ILE A 155 15.10 4.85 2.55
CA ILE A 155 14.66 3.46 2.51
C ILE A 155 13.29 3.34 1.82
N TRP A 156 12.40 4.32 2.02
CA TRP A 156 11.10 4.35 1.35
C TRP A 156 11.23 4.52 -0.17
N LEU A 157 12.17 5.35 -0.64
CA LEU A 157 12.50 5.47 -2.06
C LEU A 157 13.00 4.13 -2.65
N LEU A 158 13.90 3.44 -1.94
CA LEU A 158 14.38 2.12 -2.33
C LEU A 158 13.24 1.10 -2.37
N THR A 159 12.33 1.14 -1.40
CA THR A 159 11.16 0.27 -1.31
C THR A 159 10.22 0.43 -2.52
N GLU A 160 9.84 1.67 -2.83
CA GLU A 160 8.96 1.96 -3.98
C GLU A 160 9.65 1.60 -5.30
N GLY A 161 10.93 1.91 -5.44
CA GLY A 161 11.72 1.53 -6.61
C GLY A 161 11.80 0.02 -6.80
N ALA A 162 12.11 -0.73 -5.76
CA ALA A 162 12.19 -2.19 -5.81
C ALA A 162 10.82 -2.81 -6.17
N MET A 163 9.72 -2.30 -5.60
CA MET A 163 8.37 -2.79 -5.92
C MET A 163 7.98 -2.55 -7.38
N VAL A 164 8.30 -1.37 -7.91
CA VAL A 164 8.00 -1.02 -9.30
C VAL A 164 8.86 -1.83 -10.27
N LEU A 165 10.17 -1.92 -10.01
CA LEU A 165 11.10 -2.67 -10.88
C LEU A 165 10.81 -4.17 -10.86
N MET A 166 10.49 -4.72 -9.69
CA MET A 166 10.02 -6.10 -9.58
C MET A 166 8.74 -6.33 -10.41
N LEU A 167 7.80 -5.38 -10.39
CA LEU A 167 6.56 -5.49 -11.17
C LEU A 167 6.83 -5.44 -12.69
N ILE A 168 7.83 -4.64 -13.13
CA ILE A 168 8.22 -4.49 -14.53
C ILE A 168 8.97 -5.72 -15.03
N HIS A 169 9.95 -6.20 -14.27
CA HIS A 169 10.90 -7.22 -14.70
C HIS A 169 10.57 -8.63 -14.22
N GLY A 170 9.67 -8.77 -13.22
CA GLY A 170 9.37 -10.07 -12.59
C GLY A 170 10.50 -10.59 -11.70
N ASP A 171 11.52 -9.77 -11.43
CA ASP A 171 12.72 -10.15 -10.70
C ASP A 171 12.67 -9.64 -9.25
N ARG A 172 12.70 -10.58 -8.30
CA ARG A 172 12.67 -10.29 -6.86
C ARG A 172 14.01 -9.85 -6.29
N ASP A 173 15.09 -9.96 -7.03
CA ASP A 173 16.43 -9.53 -6.63
C ASP A 173 16.50 -8.01 -6.41
N TYR A 174 15.57 -7.25 -6.96
CA TYR A 174 15.42 -5.82 -6.66
C TYR A 174 15.21 -5.54 -5.18
N PHE A 175 14.52 -6.42 -4.43
CA PHE A 175 14.36 -6.27 -2.98
C PHE A 175 15.67 -6.51 -2.24
N ARG A 176 16.48 -7.48 -2.69
CA ARG A 176 17.81 -7.73 -2.14
C ARG A 176 18.76 -6.57 -2.41
N ALA A 177 18.78 -6.07 -3.65
CA ALA A 177 19.59 -4.90 -4.00
C ALA A 177 19.21 -3.66 -3.18
N ALA A 178 17.90 -3.43 -2.98
CA ALA A 178 17.41 -2.34 -2.14
C ALA A 178 17.82 -2.51 -0.66
N ALA A 179 17.80 -3.75 -0.14
CA ALA A 179 18.25 -4.04 1.21
C ALA A 179 19.73 -3.72 1.40
N GLU A 180 20.61 -4.15 0.48
CA GLU A 180 22.03 -3.86 0.53
C GLU A 180 22.32 -2.35 0.45
N ALA A 181 21.66 -1.62 -0.44
CA ALA A 181 21.75 -0.17 -0.51
C ALA A 181 21.30 0.51 0.80
N ALA A 182 20.21 0.05 1.39
CA ALA A 182 19.71 0.59 2.67
C ALA A 182 20.69 0.33 3.83
N LYS A 183 21.37 -0.83 3.87
CA LYS A 183 22.40 -1.11 4.88
C LYS A 183 23.59 -0.16 4.75
N VAL A 184 24.05 0.12 3.52
CA VAL A 184 25.13 1.09 3.28
C VAL A 184 24.74 2.48 3.79
N LEU A 185 23.51 2.93 3.55
CA LEU A 185 23.01 4.21 4.07
C LEU A 185 23.04 4.28 5.60
N LEU A 186 22.73 3.17 6.29
CA LEU A 186 22.73 3.13 7.75
C LEU A 186 24.13 2.95 8.35
N ALA A 187 25.06 2.35 7.61
CA ALA A 187 26.45 2.19 8.06
C ALA A 187 27.26 3.51 7.99
N SER A 188 26.99 4.35 6.99
CA SER A 188 27.66 5.65 6.83
C SER A 188 27.48 6.63 8.00
N ASP A 189 26.53 6.34 8.88
CA ASP A 189 26.26 7.14 10.09
C ASP A 189 27.19 6.83 11.26
N ARG A 190 27.99 5.76 11.20
CA ARG A 190 28.88 5.34 12.30
C ARG A 190 30.28 5.95 12.20
N ASP A 191 30.62 6.47 11.03
CA ASP A 191 31.93 7.01 10.73
C ASP A 191 31.95 8.56 10.74
N ALA A 192 30.80 9.19 11.07
CA ALA A 192 30.65 10.64 11.17
C ALA A 192 30.45 11.08 12.63
#